data_9fa5938ce44f02e05bcd5ef635b22373
#
_entry.id   9fa5938ce44f02e05bcd5ef635b22373
#
_cell.length_a   1.000
_cell.length_b   1.000
_cell.length_c   1.000
_cell.angle_alpha   90.00
_cell.angle_beta   90.00
_cell.angle_gamma   90.00
#
_symmetry.space_group_name_H-M   'P 1'
#
loop_
_entity.id
_entity.type
_entity.pdbx_description
1 polymer ?
#
loop_
_entity_poly.entity_id
_entity_poly.type
_entity_poly.pdbx_seq_one_letter_code
_entity_poly.pdbx_strand_id
1 'polypeptide(L)'
;MGSEMCIRDSVTTITVPDDYLLGRVLGKTIIDQETGEVIANANDEITETVLAAMRAARVRKFDALFTNELDHGAYISNTLRLDDTPDQFSARVAIYRMMRPGEPPTEEAVESLFDRLFFDPDAYDLSRVGRMKVNARFGRPSAEGERTLTKEDIVDTMAMLVALRNGQDNVDLVNEKGEVRTCVVNGVDDIDHLGNRRVRCVGELAENQFRAGLVRVERAVKERLNQAESDGLTPQDLINSKPISAAIREFFGSSQLSQFMDQTNPLSEITCLLYTSDAAD
;
A
#
# COMPACT_ATOMS: atom_id res chain seq x y z
N MET A 1 12.44 36.01 15.00
CA MET A 1 12.58 34.63 14.55
C MET A 1 11.38 34.16 13.68
N GLY A 2 10.82 35.01 12.86
CA GLY A 2 9.65 34.68 12.04
C GLY A 2 9.81 34.88 10.55
N SER A 3 11.00 35.28 10.07
CA SER A 3 11.19 35.68 8.68
C SER A 3 11.95 34.71 7.78
N GLU A 4 12.64 33.72 8.34
CA GLU A 4 13.41 32.77 7.53
C GLU A 4 12.58 31.59 7.02
N MET A 5 11.49 31.20 7.72
CA MET A 5 10.62 30.11 7.27
C MET A 5 9.76 30.46 6.06
N CYS A 6 9.33 31.72 5.93
CA CYS A 6 8.51 32.17 4.79
C CYS A 6 9.28 32.30 3.45
N ILE A 7 10.60 32.38 3.48
CA ILE A 7 11.42 32.54 2.27
C ILE A 7 11.72 31.18 1.60
N ARG A 8 11.78 30.10 2.36
CA ARG A 8 12.04 28.77 1.83
C ARG A 8 10.88 28.19 0.99
N ASP A 9 9.65 28.50 1.36
CA ASP A 9 8.46 27.93 0.71
C ASP A 9 8.02 28.64 -0.57
N SER A 10 8.61 29.80 -0.89
CA SER A 10 8.22 30.62 -2.04
C SER A 10 9.16 30.55 -3.25
N VAL A 11 10.35 29.98 -3.11
CA VAL A 11 11.35 29.93 -4.19
C VAL A 11 11.35 28.54 -4.81
N THR A 12 10.61 28.39 -5.91
CA THR A 12 10.56 27.13 -6.69
C THR A 12 11.71 27.00 -7.70
N THR A 13 12.41 28.07 -8.02
CA THR A 13 13.52 28.09 -8.99
C THR A 13 14.67 28.90 -8.46
N ILE A 14 15.83 28.27 -8.35
CA ILE A 14 17.08 28.94 -7.93
C ILE A 14 18.13 28.84 -9.03
N THR A 15 18.98 29.90 -9.14
CA THR A 15 20.13 29.84 -10.03
C THR A 15 21.33 29.40 -9.22
N VAL A 16 21.95 28.29 -9.65
CA VAL A 16 23.04 27.65 -8.91
C VAL A 16 24.26 27.53 -9.81
N PRO A 17 25.48 27.75 -9.33
CA PRO A 17 26.71 27.45 -10.06
C PRO A 17 26.83 25.93 -10.31
N ASP A 18 27.54 25.58 -11.39
CA ASP A 18 27.65 24.17 -11.83
C ASP A 18 28.29 23.25 -10.79
N ASP A 19 29.22 23.77 -9.98
CA ASP A 19 29.89 22.99 -8.94
C ASP A 19 28.93 22.43 -7.88
N TYR A 20 27.79 23.14 -7.66
CA TYR A 20 26.76 22.70 -6.73
C TYR A 20 25.75 21.71 -7.35
N LEU A 21 25.79 21.54 -8.68
CA LEU A 21 24.92 20.60 -9.39
C LEU A 21 25.54 19.20 -9.46
N LEU A 22 26.87 19.09 -9.40
CA LEU A 22 27.56 17.82 -9.41
C LEU A 22 27.15 16.94 -8.21
N GLY A 23 26.83 15.68 -8.46
CA GLY A 23 26.37 14.74 -7.46
C GLY A 23 24.89 14.92 -7.04
N ARG A 24 24.15 15.88 -7.60
CA ARG A 24 22.71 16.00 -7.42
C ARG A 24 21.97 15.03 -8.33
N VAL A 25 20.76 14.69 -7.95
CA VAL A 25 19.92 13.70 -8.64
C VAL A 25 18.84 14.42 -9.44
N LEU A 26 18.62 13.99 -10.67
CA LEU A 26 17.58 14.53 -11.54
C LEU A 26 16.18 14.07 -11.07
N GLY A 27 15.25 15.02 -11.00
CA GLY A 27 13.86 14.76 -10.66
C GLY A 27 13.02 14.28 -11.84
N LYS A 28 13.43 14.63 -13.07
CA LYS A 28 12.75 14.25 -14.32
C LYS A 28 13.74 13.89 -15.40
N THR A 29 13.31 13.04 -16.33
CA THR A 29 14.09 12.71 -17.56
C THR A 29 14.27 13.98 -18.39
N ILE A 30 15.52 14.22 -18.81
CA ILE A 30 15.89 15.34 -19.66
C ILE A 30 16.04 14.85 -21.09
N ILE A 31 15.27 15.46 -21.98
CA ILE A 31 15.24 15.15 -23.41
C ILE A 31 15.74 16.39 -24.16
N ASP A 32 16.63 16.17 -25.12
CA ASP A 32 17.04 17.22 -26.06
C ASP A 32 15.86 17.59 -26.96
N GLN A 33 15.47 18.86 -26.94
CA GLN A 33 14.33 19.37 -27.73
C GLN A 33 14.61 19.43 -29.24
N GLU A 34 15.90 19.45 -29.65
CA GLU A 34 16.28 19.53 -31.06
C GLU A 34 16.40 18.13 -31.69
N THR A 35 16.96 17.15 -30.97
CA THR A 35 17.22 15.78 -31.47
C THR A 35 16.19 14.76 -31.00
N GLY A 36 15.48 15.02 -29.89
CA GLY A 36 14.57 14.07 -29.27
C GLY A 36 15.28 12.97 -28.48
N GLU A 37 16.61 13.02 -28.37
CA GLU A 37 17.38 12.03 -27.61
C GLU A 37 17.30 12.29 -26.10
N VAL A 38 17.32 11.21 -25.32
CA VAL A 38 17.35 11.28 -23.86
C VAL A 38 18.79 11.56 -23.42
N ILE A 39 19.02 12.71 -22.78
CA ILE A 39 20.33 13.11 -22.26
C ILE A 39 20.62 12.39 -20.94
N ALA A 40 19.64 12.35 -20.05
CA ALA A 40 19.72 11.67 -18.76
C ALA A 40 18.32 11.29 -18.29
N ASN A 41 18.22 10.17 -17.58
CA ASN A 41 16.95 9.70 -17.03
C ASN A 41 16.63 10.33 -15.67
N ALA A 42 15.36 10.26 -15.28
CA ALA A 42 14.98 10.58 -13.92
C ALA A 42 15.73 9.66 -12.94
N ASN A 43 16.15 10.22 -11.82
CA ASN A 43 16.94 9.54 -10.80
C ASN A 43 18.43 9.29 -11.15
N ASP A 44 18.91 9.76 -12.31
CA ASP A 44 20.35 9.75 -12.61
C ASP A 44 21.09 10.85 -11.85
N GLU A 45 22.34 10.58 -11.52
CA GLU A 45 23.21 11.55 -10.88
C GLU A 45 23.82 12.49 -11.91
N ILE A 46 23.86 13.78 -11.61
CA ILE A 46 24.46 14.78 -12.48
C ILE A 46 25.98 14.66 -12.40
N THR A 47 26.55 14.10 -13.45
CA THR A 47 27.99 14.01 -13.66
C THR A 47 28.47 15.15 -14.56
N GLU A 48 29.79 15.37 -14.66
CA GLU A 48 30.38 16.35 -15.57
C GLU A 48 29.96 16.09 -17.03
N THR A 49 29.84 14.83 -17.43
CA THR A 49 29.43 14.42 -18.78
C THR A 49 27.97 14.80 -19.06
N VAL A 50 27.06 14.54 -18.11
CA VAL A 50 25.66 14.91 -18.20
C VAL A 50 25.52 16.43 -18.26
N LEU A 51 26.26 17.14 -17.44
CA LEU A 51 26.26 18.61 -17.40
C LEU A 51 26.76 19.23 -18.71
N ALA A 52 27.79 18.64 -19.33
CA ALA A 52 28.27 19.05 -20.66
C ALA A 52 27.23 18.79 -21.75
N ALA A 53 26.56 17.63 -21.73
CA ALA A 53 25.47 17.30 -22.65
C ALA A 53 24.27 18.23 -22.51
N MET A 54 23.86 18.55 -21.27
CA MET A 54 22.78 19.50 -21.00
C MET A 54 23.11 20.92 -21.51
N ARG A 55 24.36 21.34 -21.39
CA ARG A 55 24.83 22.64 -21.94
C ARG A 55 24.80 22.63 -23.47
N ALA A 56 25.23 21.54 -24.10
CA ALA A 56 25.19 21.41 -25.55
C ALA A 56 23.74 21.48 -26.07
N ALA A 57 22.81 20.83 -25.40
CA ALA A 57 21.38 20.87 -25.67
C ALA A 57 20.67 22.16 -25.19
N ARG A 58 21.40 23.14 -24.66
CA ARG A 58 20.89 24.43 -24.16
C ARG A 58 19.81 24.31 -23.06
N VAL A 59 19.79 23.23 -22.33
CA VAL A 59 18.89 23.03 -21.20
C VAL A 59 19.35 23.90 -20.04
N ARG A 60 18.56 24.90 -19.67
CA ARG A 60 18.88 25.85 -18.59
C ARG A 60 18.03 25.67 -17.35
N LYS A 61 16.91 24.97 -17.46
CA LYS A 61 15.98 24.69 -16.35
C LYS A 61 15.68 23.21 -16.31
N PHE A 62 15.83 22.64 -15.16
CA PHE A 62 15.50 21.23 -14.91
C PHE A 62 15.12 21.03 -13.44
N ASP A 63 14.45 19.95 -13.15
CA ASP A 63 14.05 19.59 -11.81
C ASP A 63 15.12 18.69 -11.19
N ALA A 64 15.69 19.09 -10.06
CA ALA A 64 16.60 18.28 -9.26
C ALA A 64 15.95 17.93 -7.92
N LEU A 65 16.25 16.75 -7.41
CA LEU A 65 15.80 16.35 -6.09
C LEU A 65 16.60 17.11 -5.03
N PHE A 66 15.88 17.75 -4.13
CA PHE A 66 16.49 18.38 -2.96
C PHE A 66 16.61 17.32 -1.85
N THR A 67 17.78 16.71 -1.77
CA THR A 67 18.10 15.73 -0.74
C THR A 67 19.31 16.19 0.07
N ASN A 68 19.25 16.00 1.37
CA ASN A 68 20.36 16.23 2.30
C ASN A 68 20.38 15.11 3.35
N GLU A 69 21.45 15.00 4.11
CA GLU A 69 21.60 13.97 5.16
C GLU A 69 20.90 14.34 6.48
N LEU A 70 20.43 15.59 6.61
CA LEU A 70 19.87 16.11 7.87
C LEU A 70 18.34 15.98 7.92
N ASP A 71 17.64 16.53 6.91
CA ASP A 71 16.18 16.69 6.96
C ASP A 71 15.44 15.96 5.83
N HIS A 72 16.12 15.72 4.69
CA HIS A 72 15.51 15.18 3.48
C HIS A 72 16.34 14.05 2.90
N GLY A 73 16.17 12.84 3.46
CA GLY A 73 16.89 11.66 3.00
C GLY A 73 16.44 11.19 1.61
N ALA A 74 17.41 10.69 0.83
CA ALA A 74 17.19 10.19 -0.53
C ALA A 74 16.64 8.74 -0.56
N TYR A 75 15.69 8.39 0.32
CA TYR A 75 15.27 6.99 0.53
C TYR A 75 14.70 6.35 -0.73
N ILE A 76 13.74 7.01 -1.39
CA ILE A 76 13.10 6.49 -2.61
C ILE A 76 14.10 6.43 -3.76
N SER A 77 14.90 7.49 -3.94
CA SER A 77 15.95 7.53 -4.96
C SER A 77 16.95 6.37 -4.80
N ASN A 78 17.40 6.12 -3.58
CA ASN A 78 18.32 5.02 -3.30
C ASN A 78 17.66 3.64 -3.53
N THR A 79 16.40 3.49 -3.16
CA THR A 79 15.64 2.26 -3.42
C THR A 79 15.51 1.98 -4.92
N LEU A 80 15.18 3.01 -5.72
CA LEU A 80 15.08 2.89 -7.16
C LEU A 80 16.43 2.60 -7.86
N ARG A 81 17.54 3.05 -7.27
CA ARG A 81 18.89 2.72 -7.80
C ARG A 81 19.31 1.29 -7.52
N LEU A 82 18.79 0.69 -6.43
CA LEU A 82 19.05 -0.71 -6.09
C LEU A 82 18.12 -1.68 -6.82
N ASP A 83 17.05 -1.15 -7.43
CA ASP A 83 16.10 -1.95 -8.20
C ASP A 83 16.63 -2.27 -9.58
N ASP A 84 16.77 -3.56 -9.90
CA ASP A 84 17.24 -4.06 -11.19
C ASP A 84 16.19 -3.97 -12.31
N THR A 85 14.96 -3.53 -11.98
CA THR A 85 13.84 -3.46 -12.94
C THR A 85 13.78 -2.11 -13.66
N PRO A 86 13.99 -2.05 -14.98
CA PRO A 86 14.04 -0.79 -15.72
C PRO A 86 12.65 -0.18 -15.97
N ASP A 87 11.61 -0.99 -16.00
CA ASP A 87 10.26 -0.59 -16.36
C ASP A 87 9.18 -1.24 -15.47
N GLN A 88 7.96 -0.71 -15.57
CA GLN A 88 6.81 -1.17 -14.80
C GLN A 88 6.47 -2.64 -15.09
N PHE A 89 6.60 -3.08 -16.34
CA PHE A 89 6.28 -4.45 -16.70
C PHE A 89 7.30 -5.43 -16.11
N SER A 90 8.59 -5.12 -16.20
CA SER A 90 9.66 -5.92 -15.59
C SER A 90 9.48 -6.05 -14.07
N ALA A 91 9.07 -4.97 -13.39
CA ALA A 91 8.77 -5.00 -11.96
C ALA A 91 7.59 -5.94 -11.64
N ARG A 92 6.51 -5.87 -12.41
CA ARG A 92 5.36 -6.77 -12.25
C ARG A 92 5.73 -8.23 -12.51
N VAL A 93 6.58 -8.49 -13.52
CA VAL A 93 7.11 -9.84 -13.81
C VAL A 93 7.97 -10.35 -12.66
N ALA A 94 8.79 -9.51 -12.05
CA ALA A 94 9.60 -9.89 -10.90
C ALA A 94 8.71 -10.26 -9.69
N ILE A 95 7.65 -9.48 -9.41
CA ILE A 95 6.65 -9.79 -8.39
C ILE A 95 5.95 -11.12 -8.70
N TYR A 96 5.54 -11.33 -9.96
CA TYR A 96 4.89 -12.56 -10.37
C TYR A 96 5.76 -13.79 -10.14
N ARG A 97 7.03 -13.74 -10.51
CA ARG A 97 8.00 -14.83 -10.30
C ARG A 97 8.22 -15.14 -8.81
N MET A 98 8.22 -14.10 -7.98
CA MET A 98 8.35 -14.27 -6.53
C MET A 98 7.11 -14.95 -5.92
N MET A 99 5.91 -14.58 -6.38
CA MET A 99 4.65 -15.12 -5.85
C MET A 99 4.29 -16.50 -6.41
N ARG A 100 4.70 -16.78 -7.65
CA ARG A 100 4.42 -18.04 -8.36
C ARG A 100 5.69 -18.60 -9.01
N PRO A 101 6.59 -19.15 -8.21
CA PRO A 101 7.81 -19.75 -8.74
C PRO A 101 7.48 -20.96 -9.64
N GLY A 102 8.03 -20.98 -10.86
CA GLY A 102 7.88 -22.09 -11.81
C GLY A 102 6.77 -21.91 -12.85
N GLU A 103 5.91 -20.90 -12.73
CA GLU A 103 4.95 -20.58 -13.79
C GLU A 103 5.54 -19.57 -14.79
N PRO A 104 5.32 -19.75 -16.11
CA PRO A 104 5.78 -18.78 -17.10
C PRO A 104 4.98 -17.47 -16.97
N PRO A 105 5.64 -16.31 -16.88
CA PRO A 105 4.96 -15.02 -16.81
C PRO A 105 4.39 -14.65 -18.18
N THR A 106 3.07 -14.71 -18.33
CA THR A 106 2.37 -14.11 -19.46
C THR A 106 1.88 -12.72 -19.07
N GLU A 107 1.78 -11.81 -20.03
CA GLU A 107 1.37 -10.42 -19.77
C GLU A 107 0.02 -10.34 -19.03
N GLU A 108 -0.98 -11.04 -19.52
CA GLU A 108 -2.30 -11.11 -18.89
C GLU A 108 -2.28 -11.68 -17.48
N ALA A 109 -1.49 -12.75 -17.24
CA ALA A 109 -1.38 -13.37 -15.92
C ALA A 109 -0.66 -12.46 -14.91
N VAL A 110 0.34 -11.72 -15.36
CA VAL A 110 1.10 -10.78 -14.54
C VAL A 110 0.24 -9.59 -14.14
N GLU A 111 -0.51 -9.00 -15.08
CA GLU A 111 -1.43 -7.90 -14.78
C GLU A 111 -2.58 -8.34 -13.87
N SER A 112 -3.22 -9.45 -14.19
CA SER A 112 -4.30 -10.02 -13.37
C SER A 112 -3.85 -10.34 -11.95
N LEU A 113 -2.63 -10.85 -11.76
CA LEU A 113 -2.09 -11.11 -10.41
C LEU A 113 -1.89 -9.82 -9.63
N PHE A 114 -1.31 -8.79 -10.27
CA PHE A 114 -1.02 -7.51 -9.62
C PHE A 114 -2.31 -6.80 -9.21
N ASP A 115 -3.29 -6.73 -10.11
CA ASP A 115 -4.58 -6.11 -9.80
C ASP A 115 -5.31 -6.86 -8.69
N ARG A 116 -5.26 -8.18 -8.69
CA ARG A 116 -5.85 -9.01 -7.66
C ARG A 116 -5.20 -8.83 -6.28
N LEU A 117 -3.90 -8.55 -6.24
CA LEU A 117 -3.20 -8.34 -4.97
C LEU A 117 -3.60 -7.03 -4.28
N PHE A 118 -3.89 -5.97 -5.04
CA PHE A 118 -4.03 -4.63 -4.48
C PHE A 118 -5.41 -4.00 -4.68
N PHE A 119 -6.12 -4.32 -5.78
CA PHE A 119 -7.30 -3.56 -6.19
C PHE A 119 -8.57 -4.38 -6.32
N ASP A 120 -8.49 -5.72 -6.29
CA ASP A 120 -9.63 -6.59 -6.49
C ASP A 120 -10.43 -6.76 -5.17
N PRO A 121 -11.71 -6.32 -5.14
CA PRO A 121 -12.56 -6.46 -3.95
C PRO A 121 -12.93 -7.93 -3.64
N ASP A 122 -12.79 -8.83 -4.61
CA ASP A 122 -13.05 -10.26 -4.40
C ASP A 122 -11.85 -10.97 -3.71
N ALA A 123 -10.66 -10.38 -3.78
CA ALA A 123 -9.44 -10.95 -3.19
C ALA A 123 -9.27 -10.59 -1.71
N TYR A 124 -9.62 -9.36 -1.32
CA TYR A 124 -9.54 -8.91 0.06
C TYR A 124 -10.48 -7.72 0.34
N ASP A 125 -10.72 -7.47 1.62
CA ASP A 125 -11.55 -6.37 2.10
C ASP A 125 -10.89 -5.75 3.35
N LEU A 126 -10.58 -4.46 3.31
CA LEU A 126 -10.07 -3.70 4.46
C LEU A 126 -11.09 -3.55 5.58
N SER A 127 -12.34 -3.89 5.35
CA SER A 127 -13.50 -3.60 6.18
C SER A 127 -13.77 -2.09 6.38
N ARG A 128 -14.94 -1.76 6.90
CA ARG A 128 -15.28 -0.36 7.21
C ARG A 128 -14.33 0.27 8.23
N VAL A 129 -13.90 -0.52 9.21
CA VAL A 129 -13.00 -0.05 10.27
C VAL A 129 -11.59 0.19 9.73
N GLY A 130 -11.05 -0.72 8.91
CA GLY A 130 -9.76 -0.54 8.28
C GLY A 130 -9.74 0.69 7.38
N ARG A 131 -10.77 0.87 6.54
CA ARG A 131 -10.88 2.04 5.67
C ARG A 131 -10.99 3.35 6.46
N MET A 132 -11.78 3.36 7.54
CA MET A 132 -11.89 4.51 8.43
C MET A 132 -10.52 4.89 9.03
N LYS A 133 -9.74 3.91 9.49
CA LYS A 133 -8.39 4.14 10.05
C LYS A 133 -7.42 4.69 9.02
N VAL A 134 -7.41 4.13 7.81
CA VAL A 134 -6.59 4.66 6.69
C VAL A 134 -6.97 6.10 6.37
N ASN A 135 -8.26 6.39 6.22
CA ASN A 135 -8.74 7.73 5.91
C ASN A 135 -8.41 8.72 7.04
N ALA A 136 -8.59 8.32 8.31
CA ALA A 136 -8.22 9.16 9.45
C ALA A 136 -6.71 9.46 9.49
N ARG A 137 -5.86 8.46 9.15
CA ARG A 137 -4.41 8.66 9.10
C ARG A 137 -3.99 9.66 8.03
N PHE A 138 -4.65 9.66 6.88
CA PHE A 138 -4.37 10.56 5.77
C PHE A 138 -5.23 11.83 5.75
N GLY A 139 -5.96 12.12 6.82
CA GLY A 139 -6.82 13.30 6.91
C GLY A 139 -7.92 13.36 5.85
N ARG A 140 -8.38 12.19 5.36
CA ARG A 140 -9.44 12.09 4.38
C ARG A 140 -10.81 12.01 5.07
N PRO A 141 -11.87 12.59 4.47
CA PRO A 141 -13.22 12.37 4.96
C PRO A 141 -13.56 10.88 4.89
N SER A 142 -14.36 10.41 5.84
CA SER A 142 -14.84 9.02 5.83
C SER A 142 -15.74 8.83 4.61
N ALA A 143 -15.21 8.21 3.56
CA ALA A 143 -15.99 7.85 2.38
C ALA A 143 -16.61 6.47 2.57
N GLU A 144 -17.90 6.36 2.31
CA GLU A 144 -18.57 5.07 2.21
C GLU A 144 -18.33 4.50 0.82
N GLY A 145 -17.88 3.25 0.74
CA GLY A 145 -17.88 2.49 -0.51
C GLY A 145 -16.58 1.79 -0.88
N GLU A 146 -15.44 2.42 -0.75
CA GLU A 146 -14.16 1.81 -1.12
C GLU A 146 -13.63 0.91 0.01
N ARG A 147 -13.49 -0.38 -0.29
CA ARG A 147 -12.99 -1.38 0.66
C ARG A 147 -11.61 -1.93 0.29
N THR A 148 -11.10 -1.55 -0.86
CA THR A 148 -9.78 -1.93 -1.36
C THR A 148 -8.83 -0.74 -1.34
N LEU A 149 -7.53 -0.99 -1.46
CA LEU A 149 -6.54 0.07 -1.60
C LEU A 149 -6.71 0.79 -2.94
N THR A 150 -6.44 2.07 -2.94
CA THR A 150 -6.33 2.89 -4.15
C THR A 150 -4.86 3.21 -4.44
N LYS A 151 -4.57 3.64 -5.66
CA LYS A 151 -3.22 4.11 -6.01
C LYS A 151 -2.79 5.29 -5.15
N GLU A 152 -3.73 6.20 -4.85
CA GLU A 152 -3.49 7.32 -3.93
C GLU A 152 -3.11 6.85 -2.52
N ASP A 153 -3.74 5.78 -2.00
CA ASP A 153 -3.39 5.25 -0.68
C ASP A 153 -1.93 4.78 -0.62
N ILE A 154 -1.44 4.17 -1.71
CA ILE A 154 -0.06 3.69 -1.79
C ILE A 154 0.91 4.87 -1.80
N VAL A 155 0.63 5.89 -2.62
CA VAL A 155 1.47 7.11 -2.71
C VAL A 155 1.48 7.86 -1.38
N ASP A 156 0.30 8.07 -0.76
CA ASP A 156 0.16 8.74 0.53
C ASP A 156 0.90 7.98 1.64
N THR A 157 0.85 6.63 1.61
CA THR A 157 1.60 5.79 2.56
C THR A 157 3.10 5.99 2.41
N MET A 158 3.62 6.01 1.18
CA MET A 158 5.05 6.23 0.92
C MET A 158 5.48 7.63 1.38
N ALA A 159 4.70 8.66 1.07
CA ALA A 159 4.95 10.03 1.51
C ALA A 159 4.98 10.15 3.04
N MET A 160 4.01 9.52 3.71
CA MET A 160 3.93 9.50 5.17
C MET A 160 5.13 8.77 5.80
N LEU A 161 5.57 7.64 5.24
CA LEU A 161 6.73 6.91 5.74
C LEU A 161 8.02 7.71 5.60
N VAL A 162 8.19 8.44 4.48
CA VAL A 162 9.34 9.32 4.27
C VAL A 162 9.32 10.49 5.26
N ALA A 163 8.14 11.12 5.47
CA ALA A 163 7.98 12.20 6.42
C ALA A 163 8.29 11.76 7.87
N LEU A 164 7.81 10.57 8.28
CA LEU A 164 8.15 9.95 9.56
C LEU A 164 9.66 9.73 9.72
N ARG A 165 10.31 9.24 8.67
CA ARG A 165 11.75 8.99 8.71
C ARG A 165 12.57 10.27 8.79
N ASN A 166 12.09 11.35 8.16
CA ASN A 166 12.70 12.67 8.22
C ASN A 166 12.38 13.44 9.52
N GLY A 167 11.52 12.90 10.39
CA GLY A 167 11.11 13.57 11.62
C GLY A 167 10.25 14.82 11.39
N GLN A 168 9.50 14.87 10.30
CA GLN A 168 8.62 15.99 9.97
C GLN A 168 7.30 15.88 10.76
N ASP A 169 6.82 17.01 11.26
CA ASP A 169 5.53 17.06 11.99
C ASP A 169 4.32 17.06 11.06
N ASN A 170 4.49 17.53 9.82
CA ASN A 170 3.43 17.61 8.82
C ASN A 170 3.94 17.12 7.46
N VAL A 171 3.03 16.56 6.68
CA VAL A 171 3.28 16.14 5.30
C VAL A 171 2.19 16.65 4.39
N ASP A 172 2.58 17.17 3.23
CA ASP A 172 1.66 17.59 2.18
C ASP A 172 1.44 16.45 1.21
N LEU A 173 0.22 15.94 1.19
CA LEU A 173 -0.23 14.88 0.30
C LEU A 173 -0.94 15.51 -0.88
N VAL A 174 -0.53 15.15 -2.09
CA VAL A 174 -1.07 15.69 -3.34
C VAL A 174 -1.88 14.60 -4.02
N ASN A 175 -3.18 14.84 -4.27
CA ASN A 175 -4.01 13.91 -5.00
C ASN A 175 -3.79 14.01 -6.53
N GLU A 176 -4.37 13.09 -7.30
CA GLU A 176 -4.28 13.09 -8.78
C GLU A 176 -4.81 14.38 -9.43
N LYS A 177 -5.67 15.12 -8.73
CA LYS A 177 -6.24 16.40 -9.19
C LYS A 177 -5.35 17.61 -8.88
N GLY A 178 -4.21 17.39 -8.19
CA GLY A 178 -3.30 18.45 -7.77
C GLY A 178 -3.74 19.22 -6.53
N GLU A 179 -4.76 18.75 -5.80
CA GLU A 179 -5.17 19.34 -4.53
C GLU A 179 -4.19 18.89 -3.44
N VAL A 180 -3.68 19.86 -2.70
CA VAL A 180 -2.75 19.60 -1.59
C VAL A 180 -3.54 19.47 -0.30
N ARG A 181 -3.21 18.42 0.46
CA ARG A 181 -3.78 18.15 1.77
C ARG A 181 -2.65 18.00 2.77
N THR A 182 -2.60 18.88 3.75
CA THR A 182 -1.63 18.81 4.84
C THR A 182 -2.13 17.85 5.92
N CYS A 183 -1.36 16.83 6.20
CA CYS A 183 -1.63 15.84 7.24
C CYS A 183 -0.60 15.93 8.35
N VAL A 184 -1.06 15.76 9.59
CA VAL A 184 -0.19 15.72 10.76
C VAL A 184 0.44 14.33 10.87
N VAL A 185 1.76 14.31 11.00
CA VAL A 185 2.54 13.09 11.22
C VAL A 185 2.62 12.83 12.72
N ASN A 186 1.72 11.98 13.24
CA ASN A 186 1.58 11.71 14.69
C ASN A 186 2.64 10.72 15.23
N GLY A 187 3.82 10.66 14.61
CA GLY A 187 4.85 9.70 15.01
C GLY A 187 4.52 8.25 14.62
N VAL A 188 5.28 7.31 15.18
CA VAL A 188 5.09 5.88 14.93
C VAL A 188 3.92 5.37 15.76
N ASP A 189 3.00 4.64 15.13
CA ASP A 189 1.86 4.04 15.83
C ASP A 189 2.32 2.91 16.76
N ASP A 190 1.82 2.92 17.98
CA ASP A 190 1.95 1.82 18.91
C ASP A 190 0.96 0.71 18.50
N ILE A 191 1.52 -0.45 18.10
CA ILE A 191 0.74 -1.60 17.61
C ILE A 191 -0.09 -2.22 18.74
N ASP A 192 0.42 -2.20 19.97
CA ASP A 192 -0.19 -2.87 21.10
C ASP A 192 -1.19 -1.98 21.85
N HIS A 193 -1.18 -0.68 21.57
CA HIS A 193 -2.17 0.24 22.14
C HIS A 193 -3.59 -0.16 21.77
N LEU A 194 -4.50 -0.30 22.74
CA LEU A 194 -5.88 -0.74 22.53
C LEU A 194 -6.70 0.18 21.60
N GLY A 195 -6.28 1.41 21.37
CA GLY A 195 -6.83 2.29 20.34
C GLY A 195 -6.54 1.81 18.91
N ASN A 196 -5.45 1.07 18.70
CA ASN A 196 -5.02 0.52 17.41
C ASN A 196 -5.33 -0.98 17.27
N ARG A 197 -5.43 -1.68 18.40
CA ARG A 197 -5.74 -3.11 18.46
C ARG A 197 -7.21 -3.33 18.80
N ARG A 198 -8.00 -3.73 17.81
CA ARG A 198 -9.43 -3.92 17.94
C ARG A 198 -9.78 -5.32 18.41
N VAL A 199 -10.68 -5.43 19.40
CA VAL A 199 -11.29 -6.70 19.81
C VAL A 199 -12.41 -7.05 18.81
N ARG A 200 -12.35 -8.25 18.25
CA ARG A 200 -13.41 -8.77 17.38
C ARG A 200 -14.40 -9.61 18.19
N CYS A 201 -15.69 -9.29 18.07
CA CYS A 201 -16.75 -10.04 18.70
C CYS A 201 -16.99 -11.39 18.01
N VAL A 202 -17.64 -12.31 18.72
CA VAL A 202 -17.97 -13.65 18.21
C VAL A 202 -18.80 -13.60 16.92
N GLY A 203 -19.70 -12.61 16.79
CA GLY A 203 -20.50 -12.43 15.58
C GLY A 203 -19.67 -12.17 14.33
N GLU A 204 -18.64 -11.34 14.42
CA GLU A 204 -17.72 -11.07 13.32
C GLU A 204 -16.88 -12.29 12.96
N LEU A 205 -16.41 -13.04 13.97
CA LEU A 205 -15.68 -14.28 13.74
C LEU A 205 -16.56 -15.35 13.07
N ALA A 206 -17.81 -15.49 13.52
CA ALA A 206 -18.79 -16.40 12.92
C ALA A 206 -19.13 -15.98 11.48
N GLU A 207 -19.30 -14.68 11.20
CA GLU A 207 -19.51 -14.17 9.84
C GLU A 207 -18.37 -14.55 8.91
N ASN A 208 -17.12 -14.41 9.34
CA ASN A 208 -15.95 -14.77 8.54
C ASN A 208 -15.94 -16.28 8.20
N GLN A 209 -16.31 -17.13 9.14
CA GLN A 209 -16.42 -18.58 8.89
C GLN A 209 -17.59 -18.92 7.97
N PHE A 210 -18.71 -18.24 8.12
CA PHE A 210 -19.86 -18.40 7.23
C PHE A 210 -19.48 -17.99 5.79
N ARG A 211 -18.79 -16.87 5.63
CA ARG A 211 -18.28 -16.40 4.33
C ARG A 211 -17.32 -17.41 3.69
N ALA A 212 -16.38 -17.98 4.47
CA ALA A 212 -15.49 -19.05 4.00
C ALA A 212 -16.29 -20.28 3.53
N GLY A 213 -17.35 -20.64 4.24
CA GLY A 213 -18.28 -21.70 3.84
C GLY A 213 -18.99 -21.39 2.52
N LEU A 214 -19.44 -20.14 2.31
CA LEU A 214 -20.07 -19.69 1.06
C LEU A 214 -19.11 -19.76 -0.13
N VAL A 215 -17.85 -19.34 0.02
CA VAL A 215 -16.83 -19.44 -1.03
C VAL A 215 -16.58 -20.89 -1.44
N ARG A 216 -16.61 -21.85 -0.49
CA ARG A 216 -16.50 -23.29 -0.80
C ARG A 216 -17.73 -23.76 -1.60
N VAL A 217 -18.94 -23.28 -1.27
CA VAL A 217 -20.16 -23.61 -2.03
C VAL A 217 -20.09 -23.02 -3.43
N GLU A 218 -19.71 -21.75 -3.56
CA GLU A 218 -19.55 -21.08 -4.86
C GLU A 218 -18.59 -21.85 -5.78
N ARG A 219 -17.43 -22.24 -5.27
CA ARG A 219 -16.46 -23.06 -6.02
C ARG A 219 -17.07 -24.38 -6.48
N ALA A 220 -17.75 -25.10 -5.58
CA ALA A 220 -18.38 -26.35 -5.91
C ALA A 220 -19.51 -26.19 -6.95
N VAL A 221 -20.26 -25.09 -6.90
CA VAL A 221 -21.30 -24.78 -7.91
C VAL A 221 -20.66 -24.50 -9.25
N LYS A 222 -19.60 -23.68 -9.32
CA LYS A 222 -18.86 -23.41 -10.55
C LYS A 222 -18.30 -24.69 -11.19
N GLU A 223 -17.69 -25.57 -10.38
CA GLU A 223 -17.19 -26.88 -10.86
C GLU A 223 -18.30 -27.75 -11.43
N ARG A 224 -19.45 -27.82 -10.74
CA ARG A 224 -20.60 -28.59 -11.22
C ARG A 224 -21.20 -28.01 -12.51
N LEU A 225 -21.31 -26.70 -12.60
CA LEU A 225 -21.80 -26.04 -13.83
C LEU A 225 -20.88 -26.32 -15.02
N ASN A 226 -19.57 -26.34 -14.81
CA ASN A 226 -18.61 -26.65 -15.88
C ASN A 226 -18.64 -28.13 -16.32
N GLN A 227 -19.06 -29.04 -15.43
CA GLN A 227 -19.11 -30.48 -15.71
C GLN A 227 -20.49 -30.94 -16.23
N ALA A 228 -21.52 -30.17 -16.03
CA ALA A 228 -22.88 -30.55 -16.33
C ALA A 228 -23.27 -30.22 -17.78
N GLU A 229 -23.88 -31.20 -18.47
CA GLU A 229 -24.63 -30.92 -19.69
C GLU A 229 -25.89 -30.12 -19.32
N SER A 230 -26.15 -29.04 -20.05
CA SER A 230 -27.05 -27.92 -19.68
C SER A 230 -28.54 -28.26 -19.64
N ASP A 231 -28.96 -29.51 -19.90
CA ASP A 231 -30.36 -29.85 -19.97
C ASP A 231 -30.90 -30.40 -18.64
N GLY A 232 -31.74 -29.61 -17.96
CA GLY A 232 -32.57 -30.06 -16.85
C GLY A 232 -32.04 -29.83 -15.43
N LEU A 233 -30.94 -29.07 -15.25
CA LEU A 233 -30.40 -28.77 -13.94
C LEU A 233 -31.25 -27.77 -13.16
N THR A 234 -31.60 -28.13 -11.93
CA THR A 234 -32.26 -27.21 -11.00
C THR A 234 -31.25 -26.58 -10.03
N PRO A 235 -31.50 -25.38 -9.52
CA PRO A 235 -30.63 -24.74 -8.52
C PRO A 235 -30.43 -25.61 -7.28
N GLN A 236 -31.39 -26.47 -6.93
CA GLN A 236 -31.33 -27.39 -5.78
C GLN A 236 -30.29 -28.49 -5.99
N ASP A 237 -30.07 -28.92 -7.23
CA ASP A 237 -29.09 -29.96 -7.56
C ASP A 237 -27.65 -29.42 -7.48
N LEU A 238 -27.49 -28.10 -7.68
CA LEU A 238 -26.20 -27.42 -7.68
C LEU A 238 -25.75 -27.01 -6.28
N ILE A 239 -26.69 -26.54 -5.45
CA ILE A 239 -26.38 -25.97 -4.13
C ILE A 239 -26.32 -27.08 -3.06
N ASN A 240 -25.17 -27.11 -2.36
CA ASN A 240 -24.97 -28.00 -1.21
C ASN A 240 -24.65 -27.16 0.03
N SER A 241 -25.46 -27.25 1.08
CA SER A 241 -25.27 -26.50 2.33
C SER A 241 -24.25 -27.14 3.29
N LYS A 242 -23.81 -28.34 3.02
CA LYS A 242 -22.86 -29.08 3.91
C LYS A 242 -21.55 -28.32 4.17
N PRO A 243 -20.89 -27.64 3.19
CA PRO A 243 -19.68 -26.89 3.44
C PRO A 243 -19.86 -25.75 4.44
N ILE A 244 -21.03 -25.08 4.43
CA ILE A 244 -21.34 -24.00 5.38
C ILE A 244 -21.47 -24.58 6.80
N SER A 245 -22.28 -25.63 6.93
CA SER A 245 -22.48 -26.29 8.23
C SER A 245 -21.16 -26.87 8.79
N ALA A 246 -20.31 -27.40 7.91
CA ALA A 246 -18.98 -27.89 8.28
C ALA A 246 -18.06 -26.77 8.77
N ALA A 247 -18.02 -25.64 8.08
CA ALA A 247 -17.18 -24.50 8.47
C ALA A 247 -17.60 -23.93 9.85
N ILE A 248 -18.91 -23.78 10.10
CA ILE A 248 -19.41 -23.31 11.39
C ILE A 248 -19.13 -24.33 12.49
N ARG A 249 -19.33 -25.62 12.24
CA ARG A 249 -19.04 -26.68 13.21
C ARG A 249 -17.55 -26.77 13.53
N GLU A 250 -16.69 -26.62 12.54
CA GLU A 250 -15.24 -26.58 12.70
C GLU A 250 -14.84 -25.39 13.58
N PHE A 251 -15.43 -24.21 13.37
CA PHE A 251 -15.15 -23.02 14.17
C PHE A 251 -15.50 -23.21 15.63
N PHE A 252 -16.71 -23.67 15.95
CA PHE A 252 -17.14 -23.85 17.35
C PHE A 252 -16.54 -25.07 18.03
N GLY A 253 -16.16 -26.10 17.29
CA GLY A 253 -15.70 -27.38 17.83
C GLY A 253 -14.18 -27.53 17.96
N SER A 254 -13.41 -26.95 17.04
CA SER A 254 -11.97 -27.18 16.94
C SER A 254 -11.13 -25.93 16.71
N SER A 255 -11.73 -24.75 16.64
CA SER A 255 -10.97 -23.50 16.46
C SER A 255 -10.21 -23.15 17.74
N GLN A 256 -8.98 -22.66 17.57
CA GLN A 256 -8.17 -22.13 18.66
C GLN A 256 -8.83 -20.93 19.36
N LEU A 257 -9.68 -20.19 18.65
CA LEU A 257 -10.39 -19.01 19.18
C LEU A 257 -11.66 -19.38 19.96
N SER A 258 -12.22 -20.58 19.77
CA SER A 258 -13.38 -21.07 20.50
C SER A 258 -12.93 -22.00 21.61
N GLN A 259 -12.86 -21.47 22.81
CA GLN A 259 -12.40 -22.18 23.99
C GLN A 259 -13.55 -22.36 24.99
N PHE A 260 -13.33 -23.22 25.98
CA PHE A 260 -14.26 -23.41 27.07
C PHE A 260 -14.40 -22.08 27.86
N MET A 261 -15.64 -21.68 28.14
CA MET A 261 -15.93 -20.43 28.83
C MET A 261 -15.61 -20.54 30.30
N ASP A 262 -14.70 -19.69 30.79
CA ASP A 262 -14.41 -19.56 32.21
C ASP A 262 -15.16 -18.34 32.76
N GLN A 263 -16.24 -18.58 33.49
CA GLN A 263 -17.10 -17.57 34.10
C GLN A 263 -17.09 -17.59 35.62
N THR A 264 -16.27 -18.40 36.25
CA THR A 264 -16.30 -18.60 37.70
C THR A 264 -15.79 -17.41 38.49
N ASN A 265 -14.93 -16.57 37.89
CA ASN A 265 -14.35 -15.40 38.55
C ASN A 265 -14.11 -14.27 37.54
N PRO A 266 -14.69 -13.07 37.77
CA PRO A 266 -14.42 -11.89 36.94
C PRO A 266 -12.94 -11.50 36.84
N LEU A 267 -12.15 -11.82 37.85
CA LEU A 267 -10.72 -11.56 37.85
C LEU A 267 -9.96 -12.36 36.78
N SER A 268 -10.42 -13.57 36.46
CA SER A 268 -9.83 -14.38 35.37
C SER A 268 -9.99 -13.72 34.02
N GLU A 269 -11.10 -13.05 33.76
CA GLU A 269 -11.37 -12.30 32.52
C GLU A 269 -10.43 -11.10 32.42
N ILE A 270 -10.26 -10.34 33.51
CA ILE A 270 -9.36 -9.19 33.57
C ILE A 270 -7.91 -9.64 33.41
N THR A 271 -7.51 -10.72 34.03
CA THR A 271 -6.15 -11.28 33.91
C THR A 271 -5.83 -11.67 32.46
N CYS A 272 -6.78 -12.29 31.75
CA CYS A 272 -6.63 -12.62 30.37
C CYS A 272 -6.40 -11.37 29.49
N LEU A 273 -7.15 -10.30 29.70
CA LEU A 273 -6.98 -9.04 29.00
C LEU A 273 -5.66 -8.34 29.35
N LEU A 274 -5.21 -8.38 30.58
CA LEU A 274 -3.93 -7.80 31.00
C LEU A 274 -2.73 -8.51 30.34
N TYR A 275 -2.74 -9.84 30.27
CA TYR A 275 -1.66 -10.59 29.62
C TYR A 275 -1.64 -10.50 28.08
N THR A 276 -2.72 -10.07 27.47
CA THR A 276 -2.82 -9.90 26.02
C THR A 276 -2.71 -8.46 25.55
N SER A 277 -2.58 -7.50 26.48
CA SER A 277 -2.44 -6.08 26.20
C SER A 277 -1.22 -5.50 26.91
N ASP A 278 -0.68 -4.42 26.35
CA ASP A 278 0.46 -3.65 26.91
C ASP A 278 0.13 -2.95 28.25
N ALA A 279 -1.09 -3.09 28.75
CA ALA A 279 -1.51 -2.55 30.05
C ALA A 279 -0.96 -3.36 31.26
N ALA A 280 -0.12 -4.38 30.98
CA ALA A 280 0.53 -5.19 32.03
C ALA A 280 1.90 -4.62 32.48
N ASP A 281 2.48 -3.70 31.69
CA ASP A 281 3.72 -2.98 31.96
C ASP A 281 3.42 -1.56 32.50
#